data_2befd1cd42ddca872672b8d440e15d4b
#
_entry.id   2befd1cd42ddca872672b8d440e15d4b
#
_cell.length_a   1.000
_cell.length_b   1.000
_cell.length_c   1.000
_cell.angle_alpha   90.00
_cell.angle_beta   90.00
_cell.angle_gamma   90.00
#
_symmetry.space_group_name_H-M   'P 1'
#
loop_
_entity.id
_entity.type
_entity.pdbx_description
1 polymer ?
#
loop_
_entity_poly.entity_id
_entity_poly.type
_entity_poly.pdbx_seq_one_letter_code
_entity_poly.pdbx_strand_id
1 'polypeptide(L)'
;MTIEKPTLESKQLLAMTLKGKKLEDKMSFKPFIWDNRYNTYVDEIDEQHQRLIKLIRKVRAVVENQFNQQIQISVLDELLDYTHYHFNTEETLMVEHQYPFSEIHKRQHDDFTFRIREFREDFCQGKAQAFRLLSFLINWLIDHILVSDKELGRYLNSKGIF
;
A
#
# COMPACT_ATOMS: atom_id res chain seq x y z
N MET A 1 -51.38 3.52 24.55
CA MET A 1 -50.36 2.94 23.69
C MET A 1 -49.01 3.18 24.39
N THR A 2 -48.52 2.17 25.11
CA THR A 2 -47.32 2.27 25.93
C THR A 2 -46.13 1.98 25.05
N ILE A 3 -45.27 2.97 24.83
CA ILE A 3 -43.98 2.79 24.09
C ILE A 3 -43.02 2.10 25.05
N GLU A 4 -42.72 0.83 24.83
CA GLU A 4 -41.70 0.12 25.61
C GLU A 4 -40.33 0.75 25.40
N LYS A 5 -39.68 1.03 26.51
CA LYS A 5 -38.30 1.54 26.46
C LYS A 5 -37.35 0.43 26.02
N PRO A 6 -36.43 0.69 25.09
CA PRO A 6 -35.48 -0.30 24.59
C PRO A 6 -34.62 -0.87 25.73
N THR A 7 -34.49 -2.20 25.75
CA THR A 7 -33.68 -2.93 26.75
C THR A 7 -32.18 -2.61 26.63
N LEU A 8 -31.44 -2.92 27.68
CA LEU A 8 -29.96 -2.69 27.70
C LEU A 8 -29.28 -3.49 26.56
N GLU A 9 -29.76 -4.70 26.29
CA GLU A 9 -29.26 -5.54 25.19
C GLU A 9 -29.52 -4.94 23.81
N SER A 10 -30.73 -4.39 23.57
CA SER A 10 -31.04 -3.74 22.31
C SER A 10 -30.23 -2.49 22.07
N LYS A 11 -29.88 -1.75 23.15
CA LYS A 11 -28.96 -0.59 23.07
C LYS A 11 -27.51 -0.99 22.78
N GLN A 12 -27.04 -2.11 23.35
CA GLN A 12 -25.71 -2.65 23.10
C GLN A 12 -25.58 -3.19 21.67
N LEU A 13 -26.58 -3.90 21.18
CA LEU A 13 -26.62 -4.41 19.82
C LEU A 13 -26.65 -3.27 18.80
N LEU A 14 -27.46 -2.24 19.04
CA LEU A 14 -27.50 -1.05 18.20
C LEU A 14 -26.15 -0.28 18.20
N ALA A 15 -25.50 -0.18 19.35
CA ALA A 15 -24.18 0.46 19.47
C ALA A 15 -23.07 -0.33 18.76
N MET A 16 -23.14 -1.66 18.78
CA MET A 16 -22.21 -2.53 18.02
C MET A 16 -22.46 -2.42 16.52
N THR A 17 -23.73 -2.39 16.09
CA THR A 17 -24.11 -2.20 14.67
C THR A 17 -23.70 -0.83 14.15
N LEU A 18 -23.89 0.23 14.94
CA LEU A 18 -23.46 1.59 14.59
C LEU A 18 -21.93 1.74 14.58
N LYS A 19 -21.21 1.06 15.48
CA LYS A 19 -19.75 0.99 15.45
C LYS A 19 -19.26 0.23 14.21
N GLY A 20 -19.89 -0.90 13.86
CA GLY A 20 -19.58 -1.67 12.65
C GLY A 20 -19.78 -0.82 11.39
N LYS A 21 -20.95 -0.18 11.25
CA LYS A 21 -21.27 0.69 10.11
C LYS A 21 -20.34 1.92 10.01
N LYS A 22 -19.94 2.50 11.15
CA LYS A 22 -18.98 3.61 11.20
C LYS A 22 -17.54 3.17 10.90
N LEU A 23 -17.20 1.90 11.12
CA LEU A 23 -15.94 1.29 10.68
C LEU A 23 -15.97 1.00 9.17
N GLU A 24 -17.09 0.47 8.66
CA GLU A 24 -17.29 0.20 7.23
C GLU A 24 -17.22 1.49 6.41
N ASP A 25 -17.84 2.59 6.86
CA ASP A 25 -17.76 3.90 6.21
C ASP A 25 -16.34 4.52 6.29
N LYS A 26 -15.56 4.23 7.35
CA LYS A 26 -14.16 4.65 7.46
C LYS A 26 -13.21 3.77 6.64
N MET A 27 -13.57 2.53 6.34
CA MET A 27 -12.79 1.59 5.54
C MET A 27 -13.14 1.63 4.04
N SER A 28 -14.03 2.51 3.61
CA SER A 28 -14.29 2.73 2.19
C SER A 28 -13.12 3.48 1.54
N PHE A 29 -11.98 2.81 1.44
CA PHE A 29 -10.94 3.27 0.54
C PHE A 29 -11.48 3.26 -0.89
N LYS A 30 -11.42 4.38 -1.58
CA LYS A 30 -11.65 4.39 -3.03
C LYS A 30 -10.78 3.32 -3.69
N PRO A 31 -11.26 2.65 -4.76
CA PRO A 31 -10.44 1.68 -5.46
C PRO A 31 -9.12 2.34 -5.86
N PHE A 32 -8.00 1.79 -5.40
CA PHE A 32 -6.68 2.23 -5.83
C PHE A 32 -6.46 1.67 -7.24
N ILE A 33 -6.63 2.52 -8.23
CA ILE A 33 -6.59 2.17 -9.65
C ILE A 33 -5.51 3.03 -10.31
N TRP A 34 -4.82 2.45 -11.31
CA TRP A 34 -3.89 3.19 -12.13
C TRP A 34 -4.55 4.42 -12.76
N ASP A 35 -3.84 5.52 -12.72
CA ASP A 35 -4.23 6.79 -13.33
C ASP A 35 -3.01 7.36 -14.08
N ASN A 36 -3.23 7.99 -15.23
CA ASN A 36 -2.15 8.56 -16.04
C ASN A 36 -1.29 9.59 -15.28
N ARG A 37 -1.79 10.11 -14.17
CA ARG A 37 -1.01 10.97 -13.27
C ARG A 37 0.18 10.24 -12.64
N TYR A 38 0.17 8.91 -12.60
CA TYR A 38 1.25 8.07 -12.07
C TYR A 38 2.34 7.77 -13.10
N ASN A 39 2.12 8.07 -14.40
CA ASN A 39 3.12 7.78 -15.42
C ASN A 39 4.43 8.52 -15.14
N THR A 40 5.52 7.78 -15.11
CA THR A 40 6.89 8.28 -15.12
C THR A 40 7.39 8.51 -16.54
N TYR A 41 6.69 7.91 -17.51
CA TYR A 41 7.07 7.81 -18.93
C TYR A 41 8.39 7.04 -19.12
N VAL A 42 8.66 6.10 -18.24
CA VAL A 42 9.63 5.02 -18.38
C VAL A 42 8.83 3.73 -18.36
N ASP A 43 8.67 3.08 -19.50
CA ASP A 43 7.72 1.98 -19.70
C ASP A 43 7.90 0.85 -18.68
N GLU A 44 9.14 0.45 -18.41
CA GLU A 44 9.44 -0.62 -17.44
C GLU A 44 9.00 -0.23 -16.02
N ILE A 45 9.25 1.00 -15.57
CA ILE A 45 8.85 1.50 -14.25
C ILE A 45 7.32 1.55 -14.18
N ASP A 46 6.66 2.08 -15.20
CA ASP A 46 5.20 2.23 -15.22
C ASP A 46 4.48 0.87 -15.22
N GLU A 47 4.98 -0.14 -15.93
CA GLU A 47 4.46 -1.51 -15.87
C GLU A 47 4.62 -2.12 -14.47
N GLN A 48 5.77 -1.90 -13.84
CA GLN A 48 6.04 -2.39 -12.49
C GLN A 48 5.14 -1.70 -11.45
N HIS A 49 4.90 -0.41 -11.55
CA HIS A 49 3.96 0.32 -10.71
C HIS A 49 2.54 -0.21 -10.82
N GLN A 50 2.06 -0.50 -12.04
CA GLN A 50 0.75 -1.11 -12.25
C GLN A 50 0.64 -2.46 -11.53
N ARG A 51 1.71 -3.24 -11.51
CA ARG A 51 1.74 -4.52 -10.81
C ARG A 51 1.77 -4.33 -9.28
N LEU A 52 2.51 -3.35 -8.75
CA LEU A 52 2.49 -2.99 -7.33
C LEU A 52 1.08 -2.60 -6.87
N ILE A 53 0.36 -1.81 -7.65
CA ILE A 53 -1.03 -1.45 -7.35
C ILE A 53 -1.92 -2.69 -7.29
N LYS A 54 -1.74 -3.66 -8.21
CA LYS A 54 -2.50 -4.94 -8.18
C LYS A 54 -2.19 -5.74 -6.92
N LEU A 55 -0.92 -5.78 -6.48
CA LEU A 55 -0.50 -6.46 -5.24
C LEU A 55 -1.09 -5.79 -4.00
N ILE A 56 -1.06 -4.48 -3.91
CA ILE A 56 -1.70 -3.75 -2.80
C ILE A 56 -3.21 -4.02 -2.74
N ARG A 57 -3.88 -4.09 -3.89
CA ARG A 57 -5.30 -4.50 -3.94
C ARG A 57 -5.51 -5.94 -3.46
N LYS A 58 -4.56 -6.84 -3.74
CA LYS A 58 -4.59 -8.23 -3.24
C LYS A 58 -4.40 -8.26 -1.72
N VAL A 59 -3.43 -7.51 -1.18
CA VAL A 59 -3.26 -7.34 0.28
C VAL A 59 -4.56 -6.83 0.90
N ARG A 60 -5.14 -5.78 0.33
CA ARG A 60 -6.42 -5.23 0.79
C ARG A 60 -7.52 -6.28 0.84
N ALA A 61 -7.74 -7.02 -0.24
CA ALA A 61 -8.79 -8.04 -0.31
C ALA A 61 -8.60 -9.14 0.74
N VAL A 62 -7.36 -9.57 0.97
CA VAL A 62 -7.03 -10.60 1.97
C VAL A 62 -7.27 -10.11 3.39
N VAL A 63 -6.93 -8.85 3.65
CA VAL A 63 -7.07 -8.22 4.97
C VAL A 63 -8.54 -7.90 5.28
N GLU A 64 -9.26 -7.27 4.36
CA GLU A 64 -10.67 -6.89 4.55
C GLU A 64 -11.59 -8.11 4.71
N ASN A 65 -11.30 -9.22 4.01
CA ASN A 65 -12.08 -10.46 4.13
C ASN A 65 -11.60 -11.37 5.27
N GLN A 66 -10.69 -10.89 6.13
CA GLN A 66 -10.20 -11.60 7.30
C GLN A 66 -9.72 -13.04 6.99
N PHE A 67 -9.04 -13.23 5.85
CA PHE A 67 -8.40 -14.50 5.55
C PHE A 67 -7.47 -14.92 6.69
N ASN A 68 -7.19 -16.23 6.79
CA ASN A 68 -6.33 -16.70 7.85
C ASN A 68 -4.93 -16.05 7.78
N GLN A 69 -4.26 -16.03 8.92
CA GLN A 69 -2.96 -15.36 9.11
C GLN A 69 -1.91 -15.82 8.08
N GLN A 70 -1.88 -17.13 7.76
CA GLN A 70 -0.91 -17.67 6.81
C GLN A 70 -1.06 -17.07 5.40
N ILE A 71 -2.31 -16.88 4.95
CA ILE A 71 -2.59 -16.25 3.66
C ILE A 71 -2.20 -14.78 3.68
N GLN A 72 -2.47 -14.09 4.80
CA GLN A 72 -2.09 -12.68 4.96
C GLN A 72 -0.57 -12.49 4.89
N ILE A 73 0.18 -13.34 5.59
CA ILE A 73 1.65 -13.34 5.56
C ILE A 73 2.17 -13.64 4.15
N SER A 74 1.64 -14.67 3.49
CA SER A 74 2.06 -15.05 2.13
C SER A 74 1.88 -13.91 1.12
N VAL A 75 0.81 -13.12 1.23
CA VAL A 75 0.58 -11.99 0.32
C VAL A 75 1.50 -10.80 0.65
N LEU A 76 1.87 -10.62 1.92
CA LEU A 76 2.89 -9.63 2.30
C LEU A 76 4.29 -10.05 1.81
N ASP A 77 4.62 -11.34 1.86
CA ASP A 77 5.88 -11.86 1.32
C ASP A 77 5.94 -11.62 -0.20
N GLU A 78 4.86 -11.92 -0.95
CA GLU A 78 4.77 -11.63 -2.38
C GLU A 78 4.93 -10.12 -2.69
N LEU A 79 4.36 -9.26 -1.86
CA LEU A 79 4.53 -7.80 -1.99
C LEU A 79 6.00 -7.40 -1.77
N LEU A 80 6.64 -7.91 -0.71
CA LEU A 80 8.04 -7.64 -0.40
C LEU A 80 8.97 -8.08 -1.53
N ASP A 81 8.80 -9.30 -2.02
CA ASP A 81 9.63 -9.84 -3.11
C ASP A 81 9.51 -8.98 -4.38
N TYR A 82 8.27 -8.59 -4.73
CA TYR A 82 8.07 -7.75 -5.90
C TYR A 82 8.58 -6.33 -5.70
N THR A 83 8.46 -5.79 -4.50
CA THR A 83 9.00 -4.47 -4.16
C THR A 83 10.52 -4.45 -4.28
N HIS A 84 11.19 -5.50 -3.83
CA HIS A 84 12.65 -5.64 -4.04
C HIS A 84 13.04 -5.67 -5.51
N TYR A 85 12.29 -6.40 -6.34
CA TYR A 85 12.52 -6.44 -7.78
C TYR A 85 12.38 -5.04 -8.39
N HIS A 86 11.29 -4.33 -8.08
CA HIS A 86 11.00 -2.99 -8.58
C HIS A 86 12.06 -1.98 -8.13
N PHE A 87 12.37 -1.90 -6.85
CA PHE A 87 13.38 -0.99 -6.32
C PHE A 87 14.77 -1.24 -6.93
N ASN A 88 15.13 -2.50 -7.13
CA ASN A 88 16.39 -2.84 -7.79
C ASN A 88 16.43 -2.34 -9.24
N THR A 89 15.31 -2.38 -9.98
CA THR A 89 15.23 -1.80 -11.33
C THR A 89 15.52 -0.31 -11.29
N GLU A 90 14.85 0.45 -10.43
CA GLU A 90 15.06 1.89 -10.32
C GLU A 90 16.47 2.24 -9.84
N GLU A 91 16.97 1.54 -8.80
CA GLU A 91 18.32 1.75 -8.27
C GLU A 91 19.39 1.45 -9.31
N THR A 92 19.18 0.46 -10.18
CA THR A 92 20.08 0.18 -11.31
C THR A 92 20.07 1.33 -12.31
N LEU A 93 18.89 1.78 -12.72
CA LEU A 93 18.73 2.93 -13.62
C LEU A 93 19.35 4.22 -13.02
N MET A 94 19.14 4.45 -11.72
CA MET A 94 19.75 5.60 -11.03
C MET A 94 21.29 5.58 -11.07
N VAL A 95 21.88 4.41 -10.87
CA VAL A 95 23.34 4.24 -10.90
C VAL A 95 23.88 4.38 -12.34
N GLU A 96 23.28 3.67 -13.29
CA GLU A 96 23.72 3.67 -14.69
C GLU A 96 23.65 5.06 -15.33
N HIS A 97 22.63 5.84 -14.96
CA HIS A 97 22.42 7.17 -15.51
C HIS A 97 22.90 8.31 -14.59
N GLN A 98 23.58 7.99 -13.48
CA GLN A 98 24.17 8.97 -12.54
C GLN A 98 23.11 9.95 -11.99
N TYR A 99 21.96 9.41 -11.54
CA TYR A 99 20.90 10.24 -10.99
C TYR A 99 21.34 10.95 -9.70
N PRO A 100 21.27 12.29 -9.63
CA PRO A 100 21.89 13.05 -8.55
C PRO A 100 21.22 12.84 -7.18
N PHE A 101 19.97 12.36 -7.14
CA PHE A 101 19.21 12.13 -5.90
C PHE A 101 19.09 10.66 -5.52
N SER A 102 19.92 9.78 -6.10
CA SER A 102 19.87 8.32 -5.88
C SER A 102 19.92 7.92 -4.41
N GLU A 103 20.78 8.56 -3.60
CA GLU A 103 20.92 8.27 -2.18
C GLU A 103 19.63 8.57 -1.38
N ILE A 104 18.96 9.67 -1.68
CA ILE A 104 17.71 10.06 -0.99
C ILE A 104 16.59 9.13 -1.41
N HIS A 105 16.49 8.82 -2.69
CA HIS A 105 15.49 7.92 -3.25
C HIS A 105 15.64 6.50 -2.67
N LYS A 106 16.88 5.98 -2.67
CA LYS A 106 17.17 4.68 -2.07
C LYS A 106 16.78 4.59 -0.59
N ARG A 107 17.03 5.63 0.20
CA ARG A 107 16.59 5.63 1.61
C ARG A 107 15.09 5.48 1.77
N GLN A 108 14.30 6.05 0.86
CA GLN A 108 12.83 5.86 0.88
C GLN A 108 12.47 4.40 0.62
N HIS A 109 13.16 3.70 -0.30
CA HIS A 109 13.00 2.28 -0.54
C HIS A 109 13.35 1.43 0.70
N ASP A 110 14.47 1.74 1.33
CA ASP A 110 14.93 1.05 2.53
C ASP A 110 13.92 1.24 3.69
N ASP A 111 13.42 2.45 3.90
CA ASP A 111 12.41 2.77 4.91
C ASP A 111 11.08 2.04 4.65
N PHE A 112 10.62 1.99 3.41
CA PHE A 112 9.43 1.22 3.03
C PHE A 112 9.60 -0.26 3.35
N THR A 113 10.71 -0.85 2.90
CA THR A 113 11.01 -2.27 3.10
C THR A 113 11.06 -2.62 4.59
N PHE A 114 11.71 -1.77 5.38
CA PHE A 114 11.74 -1.93 6.84
C PHE A 114 10.34 -1.93 7.44
N ARG A 115 9.49 -0.97 7.07
CA ARG A 115 8.13 -0.86 7.59
C ARG A 115 7.24 -2.02 7.21
N ILE A 116 7.35 -2.57 5.99
CA ILE A 116 6.57 -3.75 5.61
C ILE A 116 7.01 -4.98 6.40
N ARG A 117 8.31 -5.13 6.67
CA ARG A 117 8.81 -6.21 7.54
C ARG A 117 8.28 -6.10 8.97
N GLU A 118 8.20 -4.89 9.54
CA GLU A 118 7.56 -4.67 10.84
C GLU A 118 6.09 -5.10 10.82
N PHE A 119 5.31 -4.68 9.82
CA PHE A 119 3.92 -5.12 9.68
C PHE A 119 3.81 -6.64 9.55
N ARG A 120 4.67 -7.27 8.77
CA ARG A 120 4.70 -8.73 8.63
C ARG A 120 4.93 -9.41 9.98
N GLU A 121 5.87 -8.92 10.77
CA GLU A 121 6.13 -9.45 12.11
C GLU A 121 4.93 -9.28 13.05
N ASP A 122 4.27 -8.12 13.01
CA ASP A 122 3.03 -7.89 13.75
C ASP A 122 1.93 -8.89 13.36
N PHE A 123 1.82 -9.26 12.07
CA PHE A 123 0.90 -10.31 11.62
C PHE A 123 1.31 -11.68 12.19
N CYS A 124 2.58 -12.03 12.19
CA CYS A 124 3.08 -13.28 12.78
C CYS A 124 2.76 -13.38 14.28
N GLN A 125 2.80 -12.26 15.00
CA GLN A 125 2.53 -12.18 16.44
C GLN A 125 1.04 -11.99 16.78
N GLY A 126 0.15 -11.95 15.79
CA GLY A 126 -1.28 -11.68 16.01
C GLY A 126 -1.59 -10.25 16.49
N LYS A 127 -0.66 -9.31 16.34
CA LYS A 127 -0.79 -7.89 16.73
C LYS A 127 -1.20 -6.99 15.56
N ALA A 128 -1.44 -7.57 14.41
CA ALA A 128 -1.65 -6.88 13.16
C ALA A 128 -2.79 -5.86 13.21
N GLN A 129 -2.51 -4.67 12.69
CA GLN A 129 -3.48 -3.60 12.50
C GLN A 129 -3.66 -3.35 11.00
N ALA A 130 -4.56 -4.14 10.41
CA ALA A 130 -4.85 -4.15 8.99
C ALA A 130 -5.05 -2.76 8.36
N PHE A 131 -5.80 -1.89 9.04
CA PHE A 131 -6.04 -0.53 8.59
C PHE A 131 -4.76 0.31 8.50
N ARG A 132 -3.85 0.16 9.47
CA ARG A 132 -2.57 0.89 9.47
C ARG A 132 -1.68 0.44 8.32
N LEU A 133 -1.61 -0.88 8.07
CA LEU A 133 -0.89 -1.42 6.92
C LEU A 133 -1.43 -0.85 5.60
N LEU A 134 -2.75 -0.94 5.37
CA LEU A 134 -3.36 -0.48 4.12
C LEU A 134 -3.19 1.02 3.91
N SER A 135 -3.37 1.82 4.97
CA SER A 135 -3.14 3.26 4.91
C SER A 135 -1.69 3.59 4.58
N PHE A 136 -0.74 2.88 5.21
CA PHE A 136 0.68 3.05 4.92
C PHE A 136 0.99 2.71 3.46
N LEU A 137 0.58 1.54 2.97
CA LEU A 137 0.85 1.08 1.61
C LEU A 137 0.33 2.06 0.55
N ILE A 138 -0.93 2.49 0.69
CA ILE A 138 -1.57 3.37 -0.31
C ILE A 138 -0.93 4.75 -0.29
N ASN A 139 -0.78 5.36 0.88
CA ASN A 139 -0.24 6.71 0.98
C ASN A 139 1.22 6.75 0.54
N TRP A 140 2.04 5.80 1.02
CA TRP A 140 3.46 5.75 0.66
C TRP A 140 3.64 5.59 -0.85
N LEU A 141 2.94 4.63 -1.48
CA LEU A 141 3.09 4.39 -2.91
C LEU A 141 2.63 5.60 -3.75
N ILE A 142 1.50 6.22 -3.40
CA ILE A 142 1.03 7.42 -4.11
C ILE A 142 2.05 8.56 -4.00
N ASP A 143 2.52 8.85 -2.79
CA ASP A 143 3.45 9.95 -2.55
C ASP A 143 4.79 9.67 -3.24
N HIS A 144 5.29 8.42 -3.18
CA HIS A 144 6.55 8.02 -3.80
C HIS A 144 6.49 8.15 -5.32
N ILE A 145 5.47 7.56 -5.97
CA ILE A 145 5.29 7.66 -7.43
C ILE A 145 5.16 9.12 -7.86
N LEU A 146 4.30 9.91 -7.19
CA LEU A 146 4.00 11.28 -7.63
C LEU A 146 5.16 12.26 -7.43
N VAL A 147 6.10 11.95 -6.54
CA VAL A 147 7.22 12.83 -6.22
C VAL A 147 8.52 12.22 -6.71
N SER A 148 8.99 11.13 -6.10
CA SER A 148 10.32 10.58 -6.31
C SER A 148 10.48 9.92 -7.66
N ASP A 149 9.55 9.02 -8.03
CA ASP A 149 9.64 8.28 -9.30
C ASP A 149 9.36 9.19 -10.50
N LYS A 150 8.47 10.15 -10.36
CA LYS A 150 8.28 11.17 -11.40
C LYS A 150 9.48 12.07 -11.61
N GLU A 151 10.24 12.34 -10.55
CA GLU A 151 11.48 13.11 -10.67
C GLU A 151 12.55 12.27 -11.36
N LEU A 152 12.67 10.99 -10.98
CA LEU A 152 13.53 10.03 -11.65
C LEU A 152 13.13 9.87 -13.12
N GLY A 153 11.85 9.66 -13.43
CA GLY A 153 11.33 9.54 -14.79
C GLY A 153 11.68 10.75 -15.66
N ARG A 154 11.44 11.98 -15.16
CA ARG A 154 11.83 13.21 -15.88
C ARG A 154 13.32 13.27 -16.17
N TYR A 155 14.14 12.84 -15.20
CA TYR A 155 15.59 12.79 -15.39
C TYR A 155 15.98 11.76 -16.46
N LEU A 156 15.44 10.54 -16.39
CA LEU A 156 15.72 9.47 -17.36
C LEU A 156 15.23 9.87 -18.77
N ASN A 157 14.03 10.44 -18.90
CA ASN A 157 13.52 10.92 -20.18
C ASN A 157 14.44 12.00 -20.79
N SER A 158 15.03 12.88 -19.98
CA SER A 158 16.01 13.85 -20.44
C SER A 158 17.29 13.21 -21.00
N LYS A 159 17.53 11.93 -20.69
CA LYS A 159 18.63 11.11 -21.22
C LYS A 159 18.22 10.21 -22.38
N GLY A 160 16.94 10.28 -22.80
CA GLY A 160 16.40 9.46 -23.88
C GLY A 160 15.93 8.07 -23.46
N ILE A 161 15.72 7.85 -22.16
CA ILE A 161 15.18 6.60 -21.59
C ILE A 161 13.68 6.80 -21.37
N PHE A 162 12.88 5.94 -22.02
CA PHE A 162 11.42 5.98 -22.00
C PHE A 162 10.79 4.64 -21.62
#